data_2e9bd2b3086b0b143ca18e7928d61dfa
#
_entry.id   2e9bd2b3086b0b143ca18e7928d61dfa
#
_cell.length_a   1.000
_cell.length_b   1.000
_cell.length_c   1.000
_cell.angle_alpha   90.00
_cell.angle_beta   90.00
_cell.angle_gamma   90.00
#
_symmetry.space_group_name_H-M   'P 1'
#
loop_
_entity.id
_entity.type
_entity.pdbx_description
1 polymer ?
#
loop_
_entity_poly.entity_id
_entity_poly.type
_entity_poly.pdbx_seq_one_letter_code
_entity_poly.pdbx_strand_id
1 'polypeptide(L)'
;LFSLLFLIAYVVTMLPTILYSGAVALVKIFDLESMFGISYFSAITIICIGTGIIGMCYAVFGGLKAVAYSDTINGIGLIIGGFAIPILGILALGKLDGGGFMAGLDHLISATPEKMNAWSAPNALPPEVPWPLLLTGMFVNNLFYWATNQSIIQRSLGGKNLAESQKGAIWAGFFKCLDVFVIVLPGIIAFQLLAANG
;
A
#
# COMPACT_ATOMS: atom_id res chain seq x y z
N LEU A 1 2.39 30.39 -2.85
CA LEU A 1 1.07 30.00 -3.35
C LEU A 1 0.99 28.48 -3.56
N PHE A 2 1.89 27.86 -4.34
CA PHE A 2 1.90 26.41 -4.59
C PHE A 2 2.02 25.59 -3.30
N SER A 3 2.91 25.96 -2.37
CA SER A 3 3.07 25.25 -1.10
C SER A 3 1.80 25.28 -0.26
N LEU A 4 1.04 26.36 -0.29
CA LEU A 4 -0.24 26.47 0.40
C LEU A 4 -1.30 25.57 -0.24
N LEU A 5 -1.35 25.52 -1.58
CA LEU A 5 -2.27 24.64 -2.32
C LEU A 5 -1.96 23.18 -2.02
N PHE A 6 -0.68 22.77 -2.04
CA PHE A 6 -0.29 21.41 -1.66
C PHE A 6 -0.63 21.09 -0.21
N LEU A 7 -0.40 22.01 0.72
CA LEU A 7 -0.75 21.82 2.12
C LEU A 7 -2.26 21.56 2.28
N ILE A 8 -3.09 22.39 1.64
CA ILE A 8 -4.55 22.21 1.67
C ILE A 8 -4.94 20.87 1.06
N ALA A 9 -4.37 20.51 -0.10
CA ALA A 9 -4.64 19.23 -0.75
C ALA A 9 -4.26 18.04 0.16
N TYR A 10 -3.11 18.07 0.80
CA TYR A 10 -2.70 17.00 1.73
C TYR A 10 -3.62 16.90 2.94
N VAL A 11 -4.01 18.02 3.55
CA VAL A 11 -4.86 18.03 4.74
C VAL A 11 -6.31 17.65 4.42
N VAL A 12 -6.85 18.11 3.29
CA VAL A 12 -8.27 17.91 2.95
C VAL A 12 -8.51 16.58 2.24
N THR A 13 -7.59 16.10 1.42
CA THR A 13 -7.79 14.89 0.64
C THR A 13 -6.96 13.71 1.13
N MET A 14 -5.66 13.86 1.26
CA MET A 14 -4.76 12.73 1.52
C MET A 14 -4.87 12.21 2.95
N LEU A 15 -4.88 13.10 3.94
CA LEU A 15 -4.94 12.71 5.35
C LEU A 15 -6.23 11.98 5.72
N PRO A 16 -7.44 12.50 5.38
CA PRO A 16 -8.68 11.78 5.65
C PRO A 16 -8.77 10.43 4.94
N THR A 17 -8.30 10.35 3.70
CA THR A 17 -8.30 9.09 2.93
C THR A 17 -7.44 8.02 3.59
N ILE A 18 -6.25 8.38 4.07
CA ILE A 18 -5.34 7.44 4.76
C ILE A 18 -5.94 6.98 6.10
N LEU A 19 -6.44 7.91 6.90
CA LEU A 19 -7.06 7.60 8.20
C LEU A 19 -8.30 6.71 8.03
N TYR A 20 -9.16 7.04 7.07
CA TYR A 20 -10.35 6.27 6.77
C TYR A 20 -10.03 4.85 6.30
N SER A 21 -9.09 4.70 5.35
CA SER A 21 -8.69 3.38 4.85
C SER A 21 -8.11 2.51 5.96
N GLY A 22 -7.26 3.08 6.84
CA GLY A 22 -6.72 2.38 7.99
C GLY A 22 -7.80 2.01 9.00
N ALA A 23 -8.75 2.90 9.28
CA ALA A 23 -9.85 2.65 10.19
C ALA A 23 -10.78 1.53 9.70
N VAL A 24 -11.14 1.54 8.40
CA VAL A 24 -11.95 0.48 7.79
C VAL A 24 -11.28 -0.89 7.95
N ALA A 25 -9.98 -0.97 7.68
CA ALA A 25 -9.23 -2.21 7.84
C ALA A 25 -9.22 -2.70 9.29
N LEU A 26 -8.93 -1.81 10.26
CA LEU A 26 -8.90 -2.16 11.69
C LEU A 26 -10.27 -2.59 12.19
N VAL A 27 -11.34 -1.87 11.84
CA VAL A 27 -12.71 -2.20 12.23
C VAL A 27 -13.10 -3.61 11.77
N LYS A 28 -12.74 -3.95 10.52
CA LYS A 28 -13.05 -5.27 9.94
C LYS A 28 -12.18 -6.41 10.48
N ILE A 29 -10.87 -6.19 10.64
CA ILE A 29 -9.95 -7.22 11.12
C ILE A 29 -10.26 -7.60 12.58
N PHE A 30 -10.57 -6.62 13.41
CA PHE A 30 -10.83 -6.85 14.85
C PHE A 30 -12.31 -6.98 15.20
N ASP A 31 -13.20 -6.92 14.22
CA ASP A 31 -14.66 -6.96 14.40
C ASP A 31 -15.14 -6.04 15.54
N LEU A 32 -14.70 -4.79 15.49
CA LEU A 32 -14.94 -3.83 16.57
C LEU A 32 -16.42 -3.48 16.75
N GLU A 33 -17.24 -3.71 15.73
CA GLU A 33 -18.68 -3.53 15.79
C GLU A 33 -19.31 -4.49 16.80
N SER A 34 -18.99 -5.78 16.71
CA SER A 34 -19.51 -6.79 17.64
C SER A 34 -18.85 -6.70 19.00
N MET A 35 -17.55 -6.39 19.04
CA MET A 35 -16.78 -6.29 20.28
C MET A 35 -17.29 -5.18 21.22
N PHE A 36 -17.65 -4.02 20.66
CA PHE A 36 -18.10 -2.85 21.44
C PHE A 36 -19.60 -2.58 21.33
N GLY A 37 -20.36 -3.34 20.54
CA GLY A 37 -21.79 -3.13 20.32
C GLY A 37 -22.13 -1.78 19.69
N ILE A 38 -21.26 -1.22 18.88
CA ILE A 38 -21.41 0.09 18.26
C ILE A 38 -21.65 -0.03 16.75
N SER A 39 -22.25 1.00 16.14
CA SER A 39 -22.46 1.01 14.69
C SER A 39 -21.13 1.10 13.93
N TYR A 40 -21.10 0.55 12.72
CA TYR A 40 -19.93 0.59 11.82
C TYR A 40 -19.37 2.01 11.64
N PHE A 41 -20.25 2.98 11.43
CA PHE A 41 -19.83 4.37 11.27
C PHE A 41 -19.18 4.94 12.55
N SER A 42 -19.74 4.63 13.71
CA SER A 42 -19.17 5.05 15.00
C SER A 42 -17.81 4.40 15.25
N ALA A 43 -17.65 3.12 14.93
CA ALA A 43 -16.38 2.41 15.04
C ALA A 43 -15.29 3.06 14.19
N ILE A 44 -15.57 3.33 12.91
CA ILE A 44 -14.63 4.03 12.00
C ILE A 44 -14.27 5.40 12.56
N THR A 45 -15.27 6.18 13.00
CA THR A 45 -15.03 7.53 13.53
C THR A 45 -14.10 7.51 14.74
N ILE A 46 -14.33 6.60 15.69
CA ILE A 46 -13.50 6.45 16.89
C ILE A 46 -12.07 6.08 16.53
N ILE A 47 -11.90 5.12 15.62
CA ILE A 47 -10.56 4.69 15.16
C ILE A 47 -9.85 5.81 14.40
N CYS A 48 -10.52 6.53 13.50
CA CYS A 48 -9.95 7.67 12.80
C CYS A 48 -9.44 8.74 13.76
N ILE A 49 -10.27 9.12 14.74
CA ILE A 49 -9.88 10.12 15.74
C ILE A 49 -8.73 9.61 16.60
N GLY A 50 -8.81 8.37 17.10
CA GLY A 50 -7.78 7.78 17.96
C GLY A 50 -6.43 7.68 17.26
N THR A 51 -6.40 7.10 16.05
CA THR A 51 -5.17 6.99 15.25
C THR A 51 -4.62 8.35 14.83
N GLY A 52 -5.51 9.30 14.48
CA GLY A 52 -5.14 10.68 14.18
C GLY A 52 -4.47 11.40 15.36
N ILE A 53 -5.03 11.27 16.56
CA ILE A 53 -4.45 11.85 17.77
C ILE A 53 -3.09 11.22 18.10
N ILE A 54 -2.97 9.89 18.06
CA ILE A 54 -1.72 9.19 18.30
C ILE A 54 -0.66 9.65 17.27
N GLY A 55 -1.04 9.67 15.98
CA GLY A 55 -0.16 10.14 14.90
C GLY A 55 0.30 11.58 15.10
N MET A 56 -0.61 12.47 15.46
CA MET A 56 -0.30 13.88 15.77
C MET A 56 0.66 13.98 16.96
N CYS A 57 0.41 13.25 18.04
CA CYS A 57 1.25 13.30 19.23
C CYS A 57 2.70 12.91 18.92
N TYR A 58 2.93 11.76 18.31
CA TYR A 58 4.31 11.37 18.05
C TYR A 58 5.00 12.23 16.97
N ALA A 59 4.23 12.76 15.99
CA ALA A 59 4.78 13.65 14.99
C ALA A 59 5.18 15.03 15.56
N VAL A 60 4.33 15.61 16.41
CA VAL A 60 4.58 16.92 17.02
C VAL A 60 5.71 16.86 18.06
N PHE A 61 5.65 15.87 18.96
CA PHE A 61 6.64 15.77 20.06
C PHE A 61 7.94 15.10 19.65
N GLY A 62 7.89 14.15 18.70
CA GLY A 62 9.06 13.39 18.27
C GLY A 62 9.72 13.91 16.98
N GLY A 63 9.03 14.76 16.23
CA GLY A 63 9.52 15.33 14.98
C GLY A 63 9.85 14.27 13.91
N LEU A 64 10.64 14.70 12.92
CA LEU A 64 11.04 13.84 11.78
C LEU A 64 11.77 12.55 12.21
N LYS A 65 12.55 12.63 13.30
CA LYS A 65 13.31 11.48 13.81
C LYS A 65 12.38 10.37 14.32
N ALA A 66 11.37 10.70 15.12
CA ALA A 66 10.41 9.73 15.62
C ALA A 66 9.57 9.12 14.48
N VAL A 67 9.19 9.94 13.51
CA VAL A 67 8.48 9.47 12.31
C VAL A 67 9.34 8.49 11.54
N ALA A 68 10.63 8.76 11.31
CA ALA A 68 11.54 7.86 10.61
C ALA A 68 11.74 6.51 11.34
N TYR A 69 11.81 6.50 12.67
CA TYR A 69 11.85 5.25 13.44
C TYR A 69 10.54 4.46 13.31
N SER A 70 9.39 5.13 13.43
CA SER A 70 8.09 4.49 13.25
C SER A 70 7.95 3.90 11.83
N ASP A 71 8.35 4.66 10.81
CA ASP A 71 8.34 4.18 9.42
C ASP A 71 9.22 2.94 9.23
N THR A 72 10.37 2.87 9.91
CA THR A 72 11.28 1.72 9.82
C THR A 72 10.64 0.47 10.44
N ILE A 73 10.02 0.59 11.62
CA ILE A 73 9.34 -0.52 12.28
C ILE A 73 8.17 -1.01 11.43
N ASN A 74 7.34 -0.08 10.94
CA ASN A 74 6.23 -0.38 10.06
C ASN A 74 6.69 -1.01 8.75
N GLY A 75 7.81 -0.54 8.18
CA GLY A 75 8.40 -1.09 6.97
C GLY A 75 8.84 -2.54 7.14
N ILE A 76 9.47 -2.89 8.26
CA ILE A 76 9.84 -4.28 8.57
C ILE A 76 8.58 -5.15 8.68
N GLY A 77 7.55 -4.69 9.39
CA GLY A 77 6.27 -5.38 9.50
C GLY A 77 5.60 -5.57 8.14
N LEU A 78 5.64 -4.54 7.29
CA LEU A 78 5.09 -4.59 5.93
C LEU A 78 5.81 -5.62 5.05
N ILE A 79 7.13 -5.71 5.14
CA ILE A 79 7.91 -6.68 4.37
C ILE A 79 7.56 -8.10 4.83
N ILE A 80 7.56 -8.36 6.14
CA ILE A 80 7.25 -9.69 6.68
C ILE A 80 5.82 -10.09 6.30
N GLY A 81 4.83 -9.25 6.60
CA GLY A 81 3.43 -9.51 6.29
C GLY A 81 3.17 -9.56 4.77
N GLY A 82 3.81 -8.66 4.02
CA GLY A 82 3.67 -8.57 2.58
C GLY A 82 4.16 -9.80 1.82
N PHE A 83 5.18 -10.50 2.33
CA PHE A 83 5.58 -11.79 1.76
C PHE A 83 4.80 -12.97 2.36
N ALA A 84 4.43 -12.92 3.63
CA ALA A 84 3.67 -13.98 4.27
C ALA A 84 2.27 -14.15 3.63
N ILE A 85 1.58 -13.04 3.34
CA ILE A 85 0.22 -13.06 2.77
C ILE A 85 0.16 -13.77 1.40
N PRO A 86 1.01 -13.44 0.40
CA PRO A 86 1.00 -14.18 -0.87
C PRO A 86 1.34 -15.64 -0.71
N ILE A 87 2.32 -15.98 0.15
CA ILE A 87 2.70 -17.39 0.38
C ILE A 87 1.52 -18.17 0.96
N LEU A 88 0.88 -17.64 1.99
CA LEU A 88 -0.30 -18.28 2.60
C LEU A 88 -1.49 -18.31 1.64
N GLY A 89 -1.66 -17.27 0.83
CA GLY A 89 -2.69 -17.19 -0.19
C GLY A 89 -2.51 -18.22 -1.30
N ILE A 90 -1.28 -18.43 -1.80
CA ILE A 90 -0.98 -19.48 -2.77
C ILE A 90 -1.23 -20.87 -2.17
N LEU A 91 -0.87 -21.08 -0.91
CA LEU A 91 -1.19 -22.34 -0.22
C LEU A 91 -2.71 -22.55 -0.09
N ALA A 92 -3.47 -21.47 0.16
CA ALA A 92 -4.94 -21.55 0.22
C ALA A 92 -5.55 -21.91 -1.15
N LEU A 93 -5.05 -21.31 -2.24
CA LEU A 93 -5.46 -21.67 -3.62
C LEU A 93 -5.13 -23.13 -3.92
N GLY A 94 -3.94 -23.60 -3.55
CA GLY A 94 -3.55 -25.00 -3.78
C GLY A 94 -4.44 -26.01 -3.05
N LYS A 95 -4.99 -25.65 -1.90
CA LYS A 95 -5.96 -26.50 -1.20
C LYS A 95 -7.29 -26.66 -1.94
N LEU A 96 -7.69 -25.68 -2.73
CA LEU A 96 -8.90 -25.77 -3.57
C LEU A 96 -8.75 -26.89 -4.61
N ASP A 97 -7.54 -27.08 -5.14
CA ASP A 97 -7.23 -28.12 -6.13
C ASP A 97 -6.74 -29.43 -5.48
N GLY A 98 -6.84 -29.56 -4.16
CA GLY A 98 -6.37 -30.74 -3.42
C GLY A 98 -4.86 -30.92 -3.39
N GLY A 99 -4.10 -29.85 -3.70
CA GLY A 99 -2.64 -29.84 -3.76
C GLY A 99 -1.98 -28.92 -2.73
N GLY A 100 -0.66 -28.71 -2.88
CA GLY A 100 0.15 -27.82 -2.04
C GLY A 100 0.49 -26.51 -2.76
N PHE A 101 1.64 -25.93 -2.38
CA PHE A 101 2.10 -24.65 -2.90
C PHE A 101 2.23 -24.62 -4.43
N MET A 102 2.74 -25.69 -5.05
CA MET A 102 2.90 -25.77 -6.52
C MET A 102 1.55 -25.77 -7.24
N ALA A 103 0.57 -26.50 -6.72
CA ALA A 103 -0.79 -26.50 -7.27
C ALA A 103 -1.42 -25.10 -7.17
N GLY A 104 -1.21 -24.41 -6.03
CA GLY A 104 -1.68 -23.03 -5.86
C GLY A 104 -1.00 -22.03 -6.81
N LEU A 105 0.28 -22.22 -7.09
CA LEU A 105 1.00 -21.40 -8.06
C LEU A 105 0.48 -21.63 -9.48
N ASP A 106 0.23 -22.87 -9.84
CA ASP A 106 -0.35 -23.25 -11.15
C ASP A 106 -1.78 -22.69 -11.29
N HIS A 107 -2.58 -22.79 -10.25
CA HIS A 107 -3.91 -22.17 -10.19
C HIS A 107 -3.84 -20.65 -10.36
N LEU A 108 -2.94 -19.98 -9.65
CA LEU A 108 -2.75 -18.53 -9.72
C LEU A 108 -2.47 -18.06 -11.16
N ILE A 109 -1.63 -18.80 -11.89
CA ILE A 109 -1.23 -18.44 -13.26
C ILE A 109 -2.32 -18.79 -14.27
N SER A 110 -2.99 -19.94 -14.11
CA SER A 110 -3.91 -20.49 -15.11
C SER A 110 -5.34 -19.96 -14.99
N ALA A 111 -5.82 -19.67 -13.78
CA ALA A 111 -7.21 -19.27 -13.57
C ALA A 111 -7.56 -17.87 -14.13
N THR A 112 -6.64 -16.93 -14.09
CA THR A 112 -6.86 -15.56 -14.58
C THR A 112 -5.62 -15.01 -15.28
N PRO A 113 -5.23 -15.55 -16.43
CA PRO A 113 -4.02 -15.15 -17.15
C PRO A 113 -4.06 -13.68 -17.59
N GLU A 114 -5.24 -13.13 -17.85
CA GLU A 114 -5.42 -11.70 -18.17
C GLU A 114 -5.01 -10.77 -17.04
N LYS A 115 -5.19 -11.18 -15.78
CA LYS A 115 -4.77 -10.37 -14.60
C LYS A 115 -3.28 -10.48 -14.28
N MET A 116 -2.61 -11.48 -14.83
CA MET A 116 -1.15 -11.63 -14.75
C MET A 116 -0.42 -10.81 -15.81
N ASN A 117 -1.15 -10.24 -16.76
CA ASN A 117 -0.58 -9.40 -17.82
C ASN A 117 -0.60 -7.94 -17.39
N ALA A 118 0.58 -7.36 -17.16
CA ALA A 118 0.75 -5.94 -16.86
C ALA A 118 0.64 -5.02 -18.11
N TRP A 119 0.44 -5.61 -19.28
CA TRP A 119 0.49 -4.90 -20.55
C TRP A 119 -0.90 -4.80 -21.18
N SER A 120 -1.56 -3.65 -21.00
CA SER A 120 -2.89 -3.43 -21.59
C SER A 120 -2.79 -2.79 -22.98
N ALA A 121 -3.64 -3.26 -23.89
CA ALA A 121 -3.76 -2.64 -25.21
C ALA A 121 -4.38 -1.23 -25.09
N PRO A 122 -4.07 -0.30 -26.03
CA PRO A 122 -4.62 1.05 -26.00
C PRO A 122 -6.15 1.14 -25.99
N ASN A 123 -6.81 0.11 -26.54
CA ASN A 123 -8.27 0.01 -26.68
C ASN A 123 -8.90 -1.06 -25.77
N ALA A 124 -8.20 -1.52 -24.73
CA ALA A 124 -8.74 -2.49 -23.80
C ALA A 124 -10.01 -1.98 -23.10
N LEU A 125 -11.00 -2.84 -22.95
CA LEU A 125 -12.23 -2.58 -22.19
C LEU A 125 -12.33 -3.58 -21.04
N PRO A 126 -12.49 -3.13 -19.79
CA PRO A 126 -12.59 -1.73 -19.33
C PRO A 126 -11.29 -0.95 -19.57
N PRO A 127 -11.33 0.39 -19.61
CA PRO A 127 -10.16 1.21 -19.86
C PRO A 127 -9.14 1.03 -18.71
N GLU A 128 -8.16 0.22 -18.97
CA GLU A 128 -6.99 0.03 -18.11
C GLU A 128 -5.91 1.05 -18.47
N VAL A 129 -4.82 1.08 -17.70
CA VAL A 129 -3.69 1.96 -18.00
C VAL A 129 -3.01 1.48 -19.30
N PRO A 130 -3.21 2.16 -20.43
CA PRO A 130 -2.62 1.72 -21.69
C PRO A 130 -1.10 1.89 -21.66
N TRP A 131 -0.38 0.99 -22.30
CA TRP A 131 1.10 0.99 -22.29
C TRP A 131 1.76 2.31 -22.71
N PRO A 132 1.21 3.14 -23.63
CA PRO A 132 1.84 4.41 -23.96
C PRO A 132 1.87 5.39 -22.77
N LEU A 133 0.89 5.28 -21.85
CA LEU A 133 0.84 6.09 -20.62
C LEU A 133 2.00 5.77 -19.68
N LEU A 134 2.54 4.54 -19.71
CA LEU A 134 3.72 4.17 -18.92
C LEU A 134 4.96 4.99 -19.33
N LEU A 135 5.10 5.29 -20.62
CA LEU A 135 6.23 6.05 -21.14
C LEU A 135 6.06 7.57 -20.99
N THR A 136 4.83 8.07 -20.96
CA THR A 136 4.53 9.50 -20.93
C THR A 136 4.07 9.95 -19.55
N GLY A 137 2.86 9.58 -19.15
CA GLY A 137 2.25 10.02 -17.90
C GLY A 137 2.94 9.48 -16.66
N MET A 138 3.36 8.21 -16.68
CA MET A 138 4.05 7.60 -15.54
C MET A 138 5.46 8.18 -15.37
N PHE A 139 6.14 8.56 -16.44
CA PHE A 139 7.43 9.24 -16.34
C PHE A 139 7.29 10.58 -15.61
N VAL A 140 6.32 11.41 -15.99
CA VAL A 140 6.06 12.69 -15.34
C VAL A 140 5.62 12.49 -13.87
N ASN A 141 4.75 11.53 -13.63
CA ASN A 141 4.28 11.21 -12.28
C ASN A 141 5.43 10.72 -11.37
N ASN A 142 6.32 9.86 -11.89
CA ASN A 142 7.49 9.41 -11.13
C ASN A 142 8.49 10.54 -10.89
N LEU A 143 8.69 11.42 -11.85
CA LEU A 143 9.53 12.60 -11.66
C LEU A 143 8.98 13.50 -10.55
N PHE A 144 7.67 13.76 -10.56
CA PHE A 144 7.01 14.48 -9.46
C PHE A 144 7.18 13.75 -8.12
N TYR A 145 6.88 12.46 -8.08
CA TYR A 145 6.89 11.66 -6.85
C TYR A 145 8.27 11.61 -6.19
N TRP A 146 9.32 11.33 -6.97
CA TRP A 146 10.67 11.16 -6.45
C TRP A 146 11.47 12.45 -6.30
N ALA A 147 11.17 13.48 -7.11
CA ALA A 147 11.97 14.71 -7.15
C ALA A 147 11.33 15.89 -6.41
N THR A 148 10.00 15.93 -6.25
CA THR A 148 9.32 17.12 -5.70
C THR A 148 8.33 16.81 -4.57
N ASN A 149 7.92 15.56 -4.39
CA ASN A 149 6.99 15.20 -3.33
C ASN A 149 7.63 15.40 -1.95
N GLN A 150 7.05 16.28 -1.16
CA GLN A 150 7.57 16.66 0.15
C GLN A 150 7.72 15.46 1.08
N SER A 151 6.80 14.51 1.07
CA SER A 151 6.83 13.31 1.91
C SER A 151 8.08 12.45 1.68
N ILE A 152 8.60 12.42 0.45
CA ILE A 152 9.80 11.66 0.08
C ILE A 152 11.05 12.49 0.32
N ILE A 153 11.06 13.73 -0.18
CA ILE A 153 12.24 14.61 -0.13
C ILE A 153 12.61 14.96 1.30
N GLN A 154 11.63 15.24 2.17
CA GLN A 154 11.87 15.57 3.56
C GLN A 154 12.66 14.47 4.30
N ARG A 155 12.38 13.19 3.99
CA ARG A 155 13.12 12.06 4.56
C ARG A 155 14.54 11.98 4.00
N SER A 156 14.70 12.19 2.69
CA SER A 156 16.03 12.23 2.05
C SER A 156 16.90 13.39 2.57
N LEU A 157 16.32 14.57 2.74
CA LEU A 157 17.03 15.74 3.30
C LEU A 157 17.36 15.57 4.79
N GLY A 158 16.60 14.76 5.52
CA GLY A 158 16.86 14.41 6.93
C GLY A 158 18.02 13.43 7.14
N GLY A 159 18.65 12.93 6.08
CA GLY A 159 19.81 12.05 6.16
C GLY A 159 21.04 12.73 6.76
N LYS A 160 21.89 11.94 7.42
CA LYS A 160 23.11 12.43 8.12
C LYS A 160 24.10 13.13 7.16
N ASN A 161 24.18 12.66 5.93
CA ASN A 161 24.99 13.22 4.85
C ASN A 161 24.43 12.79 3.48
N LEU A 162 24.95 13.40 2.41
CA LEU A 162 24.51 13.13 1.05
C LEU A 162 24.65 11.65 0.65
N ALA A 163 25.74 10.99 1.05
CA ALA A 163 25.99 9.59 0.73
C ALA A 163 24.93 8.66 1.36
N GLU A 164 24.55 8.90 2.61
CA GLU A 164 23.50 8.11 3.27
C GLU A 164 22.11 8.36 2.65
N SER A 165 21.83 9.61 2.26
CA SER A 165 20.57 9.92 1.55
C SER A 165 20.50 9.24 0.18
N GLN A 166 21.60 9.22 -0.57
CA GLN A 166 21.68 8.52 -1.85
C GLN A 166 21.52 7.00 -1.70
N LYS A 167 22.17 6.39 -0.69
CA LYS A 167 21.97 4.97 -0.38
C LYS A 167 20.50 4.69 -0.03
N GLY A 168 19.88 5.52 0.79
CA GLY A 168 18.46 5.42 1.14
C GLY A 168 17.56 5.47 -0.09
N ALA A 169 17.82 6.36 -1.04
CA ALA A 169 17.07 6.46 -2.29
C ALA A 169 17.22 5.20 -3.16
N ILE A 170 18.42 4.63 -3.25
CA ILE A 170 18.68 3.38 -4.00
C ILE A 170 17.92 2.21 -3.34
N TRP A 171 17.98 2.08 -2.00
CA TRP A 171 17.23 1.06 -1.28
C TRP A 171 15.72 1.23 -1.44
N ALA A 172 15.21 2.46 -1.39
CA ALA A 172 13.80 2.73 -1.64
C ALA A 172 13.36 2.30 -3.03
N GLY A 173 14.18 2.55 -4.05
CA GLY A 173 13.94 2.06 -5.42
C GLY A 173 13.92 0.53 -5.49
N PHE A 174 14.86 -0.15 -4.82
CA PHE A 174 14.89 -1.61 -4.74
C PHE A 174 13.63 -2.18 -4.08
N PHE A 175 13.24 -1.66 -2.92
CA PHE A 175 12.01 -2.10 -2.24
C PHE A 175 10.76 -1.82 -3.07
N LYS A 176 10.75 -0.75 -3.85
CA LYS A 176 9.65 -0.44 -4.76
C LYS A 176 9.43 -1.53 -5.83
N CYS A 177 10.50 -2.19 -6.28
CA CYS A 177 10.37 -3.33 -7.19
C CYS A 177 9.70 -4.54 -6.52
N LEU A 178 9.77 -4.65 -5.19
CA LEU A 178 9.12 -5.73 -4.44
C LEU A 178 7.62 -5.50 -4.19
N ASP A 179 7.11 -4.29 -4.43
CA ASP A 179 5.69 -3.96 -4.26
C ASP A 179 4.76 -4.86 -5.08
N VAL A 180 5.21 -5.38 -6.22
CA VAL A 180 4.46 -6.34 -7.03
C VAL A 180 4.11 -7.59 -6.21
N PHE A 181 5.06 -8.11 -5.44
CA PHE A 181 4.87 -9.30 -4.60
C PHE A 181 4.06 -8.99 -3.34
N VAL A 182 4.23 -7.80 -2.79
CA VAL A 182 3.65 -7.39 -1.50
C VAL A 182 2.22 -6.85 -1.66
N ILE A 183 1.90 -6.24 -2.80
CA ILE A 183 0.63 -5.55 -3.02
C ILE A 183 -0.18 -6.19 -4.14
N VAL A 184 0.42 -6.42 -5.31
CA VAL A 184 -0.32 -6.87 -6.51
C VAL A 184 -0.73 -8.33 -6.38
N LEU A 185 0.22 -9.22 -6.03
CA LEU A 185 -0.08 -10.66 -5.89
C LEU A 185 -1.17 -10.95 -4.86
N PRO A 186 -1.15 -10.39 -3.64
CA PRO A 186 -2.25 -10.57 -2.68
C PRO A 186 -3.61 -10.18 -3.24
N GLY A 187 -3.66 -9.09 -4.04
CA GLY A 187 -4.90 -8.64 -4.67
C GLY A 187 -5.45 -9.65 -5.68
N ILE A 188 -4.60 -10.22 -6.52
CA ILE A 188 -4.99 -11.26 -7.49
C ILE A 188 -5.43 -12.53 -6.77
N ILE A 189 -4.68 -12.96 -5.75
CA ILE A 189 -5.00 -14.14 -4.93
C ILE A 189 -6.35 -13.97 -4.23
N ALA A 190 -6.57 -12.81 -3.61
CA ALA A 190 -7.84 -12.51 -2.93
C ALA A 190 -9.02 -12.54 -3.92
N PHE A 191 -8.84 -11.99 -5.12
CA PHE A 191 -9.86 -12.06 -6.17
C PHE A 191 -10.21 -13.51 -6.54
N GLN A 192 -9.21 -14.37 -6.74
CA GLN A 192 -9.43 -15.78 -7.09
C GLN A 192 -10.08 -16.56 -5.95
N LEU A 193 -9.64 -16.34 -4.69
CA LEU A 193 -10.23 -16.96 -3.51
C LEU A 193 -11.69 -16.54 -3.29
N LEU A 194 -12.02 -15.28 -3.53
CA LEU A 194 -13.41 -14.80 -3.46
C LEU A 194 -14.27 -15.40 -4.58
N ALA A 195 -13.75 -15.48 -5.80
CA ALA A 195 -14.45 -16.07 -6.92
C ALA A 195 -14.70 -17.58 -6.74
N ALA A 196 -13.84 -18.28 -6.01
CA ALA A 196 -13.99 -19.70 -5.73
C ALA A 196 -14.98 -19.99 -4.58
N ASN A 197 -15.20 -19.03 -3.66
CA ASN A 197 -16.06 -19.20 -2.49
C ASN A 197 -17.42 -18.48 -2.61
N GLY A 198 -17.65 -17.71 -3.65
CA GLY A 198 -18.90 -16.97 -3.89
C GLY A 198 -19.65 -17.48 -5.05
#